data_f935c3ccf1940e498e244eb06ae3c3c8
#
_entry.id   f935c3ccf1940e498e244eb06ae3c3c8
#
_cell.length_a   1.000
_cell.length_b   1.000
_cell.length_c   1.000
_cell.angle_alpha   90.00
_cell.angle_beta   90.00
_cell.angle_gamma   90.00
#
_symmetry.space_group_name_H-M   'P 1'
#
loop_
_entity.id
_entity.type
_entity.pdbx_description
1 polymer ?
#
loop_
_entity_poly.entity_id
_entity_poly.type
_entity_poly.pdbx_seq_one_letter_code
_entity_poly.pdbx_strand_id
1 'polypeptide(L)'
;MGNKPKILGFLCNWCCYAAADSAGVARFQYPPNIRVIRLMCTGRIDPVFLLEGFINGADGIFIGGXHLGECHYRSGNYEAINKIAFIRMILKSLEINADRIAIEWASAAEGPIFVKLITEFTGKIKDIGTLGISEGLKREELMLKIKAASMAVEGMKVRMAFAKQAKQIKKDKAYGHLPSEEKLLTVLMNEMARKFL
;
A
#
# COMPACT_ATOMS: atom_id res chain seq x y z
N MET A 1 25.81 3.37 -12.06
CA MET A 1 24.68 2.46 -12.32
C MET A 1 23.47 2.96 -11.54
N GLY A 2 22.43 3.43 -12.24
CA GLY A 2 21.21 3.92 -11.59
C GLY A 2 20.57 2.81 -10.78
N ASN A 3 20.23 3.11 -9.53
CA ASN A 3 19.60 2.15 -8.64
C ASN A 3 18.22 1.78 -9.19
N LYS A 4 18.02 0.51 -9.53
CA LYS A 4 16.74 0.03 -10.04
C LYS A 4 15.75 -0.07 -8.87
N PRO A 5 14.62 0.63 -8.91
CA PRO A 5 13.66 0.57 -7.79
C PRO A 5 13.13 -0.84 -7.59
N LYS A 6 12.97 -1.23 -6.34
CA LYS A 6 12.39 -2.51 -5.93
C LYS A 6 10.93 -2.27 -5.58
N ILE A 7 10.03 -2.83 -6.39
CA ILE A 7 8.59 -2.66 -6.20
C ILE A 7 7.97 -3.98 -5.76
N LEU A 8 7.23 -3.93 -4.67
CA LEU A 8 6.43 -5.07 -4.21
C LEU A 8 4.98 -4.84 -4.67
N GLY A 9 4.44 -5.80 -5.41
CA GLY A 9 3.07 -5.73 -5.92
C GLY A 9 2.15 -6.70 -5.20
N PHE A 10 1.01 -6.22 -4.72
CA PHE A 10 -0.06 -7.06 -4.19
C PHE A 10 -1.20 -7.04 -5.20
N LEU A 11 -1.39 -8.13 -5.93
CA LEU A 11 -2.37 -8.19 -7.02
C LEU A 11 -3.53 -9.14 -6.68
N CYS A 12 -4.74 -8.63 -6.88
CA CYS A 12 -5.96 -9.43 -6.67
C CYS A 12 -6.07 -10.53 -7.72
N ASN A 13 -6.29 -11.75 -7.26
CA ASN A 13 -6.42 -12.94 -8.09
C ASN A 13 -7.43 -12.78 -9.25
N TRP A 14 -8.59 -12.19 -8.94
CA TRP A 14 -9.75 -12.18 -9.84
C TRP A 14 -9.70 -11.06 -10.87
N CYS A 15 -8.82 -10.09 -10.70
CA CYS A 15 -8.78 -8.91 -11.57
C CYS A 15 -7.34 -8.56 -11.97
N CYS A 16 -6.62 -7.80 -11.16
CA CYS A 16 -5.33 -7.25 -11.58
C CYS A 16 -4.25 -8.31 -11.82
N TYR A 17 -4.27 -9.45 -11.09
CA TYR A 17 -3.34 -10.56 -11.37
C TYR A 17 -3.70 -11.21 -12.71
N ALA A 18 -5.00 -11.41 -12.97
CA ALA A 18 -5.45 -11.95 -14.27
C ALA A 18 -5.11 -10.97 -15.42
N ALA A 19 -5.19 -9.66 -15.17
CA ALA A 19 -4.75 -8.66 -16.15
C ALA A 19 -3.25 -8.78 -16.43
N ALA A 20 -2.44 -9.03 -15.39
CA ALA A 20 -1.00 -9.24 -15.56
C ALA A 20 -0.72 -10.52 -16.38
N ASP A 21 -1.46 -11.61 -16.12
CA ASP A 21 -1.38 -12.84 -16.91
C ASP A 21 -1.76 -12.58 -18.38
N SER A 22 -2.86 -11.85 -18.60
CA SER A 22 -3.32 -11.48 -19.95
C SER A 22 -2.26 -10.66 -20.68
N ALA A 23 -1.63 -9.71 -19.98
CA ALA A 23 -0.54 -8.91 -20.55
C ALA A 23 0.65 -9.81 -20.95
N GLY A 24 0.98 -10.80 -20.10
CA GLY A 24 2.05 -11.75 -20.40
C GLY A 24 1.76 -12.61 -21.63
N VAL A 25 0.54 -13.16 -21.71
CA VAL A 25 0.08 -13.96 -22.85
C VAL A 25 0.15 -13.12 -24.13
N ALA A 26 -0.26 -11.87 -24.06
CA ALA A 26 -0.25 -10.93 -25.19
C ALA A 26 1.16 -10.34 -25.47
N ARG A 27 2.17 -10.74 -24.68
CA ARG A 27 3.57 -10.32 -24.81
C ARG A 27 3.79 -8.80 -24.65
N PHE A 28 2.93 -8.14 -23.91
CA PHE A 28 3.15 -6.75 -23.55
C PHE A 28 4.35 -6.63 -22.60
N GLN A 29 5.18 -5.62 -22.84
CA GLN A 29 6.39 -5.41 -22.04
C GLN A 29 6.14 -4.33 -20.99
N TYR A 30 6.64 -4.55 -19.77
CA TYR A 30 6.64 -3.56 -18.70
C TYR A 30 7.91 -3.73 -17.84
N PRO A 31 8.27 -2.71 -17.05
CA PRO A 31 9.52 -2.79 -16.28
C PRO A 31 9.57 -4.00 -15.34
N PRO A 32 10.70 -4.74 -15.31
CA PRO A 32 10.83 -5.95 -14.49
C PRO A 32 11.11 -5.66 -13.01
N ASN A 33 10.74 -4.48 -12.54
CA ASN A 33 11.04 -4.01 -11.19
C ASN A 33 10.09 -4.54 -10.13
N ILE A 34 8.94 -5.08 -10.55
CA ILE A 34 7.90 -5.55 -9.64
C ILE A 34 8.08 -7.03 -9.27
N ARG A 35 7.91 -7.34 -8.00
CA ARG A 35 7.74 -8.71 -7.50
C ARG A 35 6.33 -8.83 -6.96
N VAL A 36 5.60 -9.83 -7.39
CA VAL A 36 4.16 -9.93 -7.16
C VAL A 36 3.82 -10.94 -6.05
N ILE A 37 3.00 -10.52 -5.12
CA ILE A 37 2.29 -11.39 -4.18
C ILE A 37 0.83 -11.43 -4.64
N ARG A 38 0.36 -12.61 -4.98
CA ARG A 38 -1.02 -12.85 -5.42
C ARG A 38 -1.92 -13.00 -4.19
N LEU A 39 -2.97 -12.22 -4.14
CA LEU A 39 -3.97 -12.25 -3.06
C LEU A 39 -5.32 -12.64 -3.62
N MET A 40 -6.16 -13.31 -2.82
CA MET A 40 -7.52 -13.60 -3.27
C MET A 40 -8.33 -12.31 -3.46
N CYS A 41 -8.05 -11.27 -2.66
CA CYS A 41 -8.71 -9.96 -2.80
C CYS A 41 -7.84 -8.87 -2.15
N THR A 42 -7.81 -7.67 -2.72
CA THR A 42 -7.11 -6.53 -2.10
C THR A 42 -7.67 -6.20 -0.71
N GLY A 43 -8.94 -6.48 -0.48
CA GLY A 43 -9.55 -6.33 0.85
C GLY A 43 -8.90 -7.19 1.93
N ARG A 44 -8.13 -8.23 1.54
CA ARG A 44 -7.40 -9.10 2.47
C ARG A 44 -6.09 -8.48 2.97
N ILE A 45 -5.62 -7.44 2.29
CA ILE A 45 -4.35 -6.77 2.66
C ILE A 45 -4.43 -6.32 4.13
N ASP A 46 -3.41 -6.67 4.89
CA ASP A 46 -3.23 -6.15 6.24
C ASP A 46 -2.24 -4.98 6.16
N PRO A 47 -2.49 -3.86 6.85
CA PRO A 47 -1.53 -2.76 6.89
C PRO A 47 -0.10 -3.18 7.28
N VAL A 48 0.05 -4.18 8.15
CA VAL A 48 1.36 -4.70 8.55
C VAL A 48 2.12 -5.26 7.33
N PHE A 49 1.42 -5.91 6.37
CA PHE A 49 2.10 -6.44 5.17
C PHE A 49 2.80 -5.34 4.37
N LEU A 50 2.18 -4.16 4.35
CA LEU A 50 2.72 -3.02 3.59
C LEU A 50 3.95 -2.44 4.30
N LEU A 51 3.88 -2.29 5.62
CA LEU A 51 5.03 -1.83 6.41
C LEU A 51 6.18 -2.84 6.33
N GLU A 52 5.88 -4.15 6.40
CA GLU A 52 6.88 -5.21 6.23
C GLU A 52 7.52 -5.17 4.84
N GLY A 53 6.77 -4.81 3.81
CA GLY A 53 7.33 -4.61 2.47
C GLY A 53 8.46 -3.59 2.48
N PHE A 54 8.24 -2.44 3.11
CA PHE A 54 9.28 -1.40 3.23
C PHE A 54 10.45 -1.86 4.12
N ILE A 55 10.16 -2.53 5.24
CA ILE A 55 11.20 -3.07 6.15
C ILE A 55 12.12 -4.03 5.38
N ASN A 56 11.55 -4.82 4.47
CA ASN A 56 12.28 -5.82 3.69
C ASN A 56 12.83 -5.29 2.36
N GLY A 57 12.86 -3.97 2.21
CA GLY A 57 13.65 -3.33 1.15
C GLY A 57 12.89 -2.87 -0.09
N ALA A 58 11.56 -2.82 -0.05
CA ALA A 58 10.81 -2.24 -1.15
C ALA A 58 11.00 -0.72 -1.17
N ASP A 59 11.18 -0.15 -2.35
CA ASP A 59 11.22 1.30 -2.56
C ASP A 59 9.81 1.84 -2.84
N GLY A 60 8.92 0.96 -3.33
CA GLY A 60 7.52 1.29 -3.58
C GLY A 60 6.63 0.06 -3.47
N ILE A 61 5.37 0.27 -3.16
CA ILE A 61 4.38 -0.81 -3.05
C ILE A 61 3.19 -0.48 -3.95
N PHE A 62 2.88 -1.42 -4.85
CA PHE A 62 1.78 -1.32 -5.81
C PHE A 62 0.67 -2.28 -5.40
N ILE A 63 -0.56 -1.77 -5.26
CA ILE A 63 -1.73 -2.61 -4.97
C ILE A 63 -2.65 -2.57 -6.19
N GLY A 64 -2.96 -3.73 -6.77
CA GLY A 64 -3.82 -3.84 -7.94
C GLY A 64 -5.12 -4.57 -7.62
N GLY A 65 -6.19 -3.87 -7.82
CA GLY A 65 -7.54 -4.41 -7.58
C GLY A 65 -8.51 -4.10 -8.73
N UNK A 66 -9.91 -4.36 -8.63
CA UNK A 66 -10.83 -4.14 -9.51
C UNK A 66 -11.33 -2.86 -9.38
N HIS A 67 -12.00 -2.46 -10.41
CA HIS A 67 -12.72 -1.17 -10.39
C HIS A 67 -13.73 -1.13 -9.25
N LEU A 68 -13.99 0.05 -8.74
CA LEU A 68 -14.93 0.20 -7.62
C LEU A 68 -16.34 -0.23 -8.07
N GLY A 69 -16.97 -1.04 -7.24
CA GLY A 69 -18.29 -1.62 -7.56
C GLY A 69 -18.21 -2.95 -8.28
N GLU A 70 -17.05 -3.35 -8.79
CA GLU A 70 -16.90 -4.59 -9.58
C GLU A 70 -16.13 -5.70 -8.83
N CYS A 71 -15.86 -5.50 -7.54
CA CYS A 71 -15.10 -6.47 -6.76
C CYS A 71 -15.79 -7.83 -6.72
N HIS A 72 -15.04 -8.89 -6.99
CA HIS A 72 -15.54 -10.29 -6.93
C HIS A 72 -16.21 -10.59 -5.57
N TYR A 73 -15.72 -9.97 -4.49
CA TYR A 73 -16.25 -10.13 -3.14
C TYR A 73 -17.11 -8.92 -2.71
N ARG A 74 -17.62 -8.14 -3.68
CA ARG A 74 -18.49 -6.97 -3.52
C ARG A 74 -17.78 -5.71 -2.98
N SER A 75 -17.15 -5.79 -1.80
CA SER A 75 -16.61 -4.58 -1.13
C SER A 75 -15.12 -4.61 -0.81
N GLY A 76 -14.39 -5.64 -1.28
CA GLY A 76 -12.98 -5.78 -0.94
C GLY A 76 -12.12 -4.59 -1.37
N ASN A 77 -12.39 -4.01 -2.54
CA ASN A 77 -11.67 -2.84 -3.04
C ASN A 77 -11.92 -1.59 -2.18
N TYR A 78 -13.14 -1.43 -1.67
CA TYR A 78 -13.48 -0.34 -0.73
C TYR A 78 -12.72 -0.49 0.59
N GLU A 79 -12.62 -1.73 1.10
CA GLU A 79 -11.84 -1.99 2.31
C GLU A 79 -10.35 -1.71 2.09
N ALA A 80 -9.85 -2.04 0.89
CA ALA A 80 -8.46 -1.77 0.53
C ALA A 80 -8.16 -0.26 0.55
N ILE A 81 -9.02 0.57 -0.06
CA ILE A 81 -8.82 2.03 -0.10
C ILE A 81 -8.65 2.58 1.32
N ASN A 82 -9.51 2.14 2.26
CA ASN A 82 -9.45 2.62 3.64
C ASN A 82 -8.11 2.28 4.31
N LYS A 83 -7.62 1.05 4.05
CA LYS A 83 -6.33 0.61 4.61
C LYS A 83 -5.17 1.38 3.99
N ILE A 84 -5.25 1.68 2.68
CA ILE A 84 -4.21 2.47 2.01
C ILE A 84 -4.22 3.91 2.54
N ALA A 85 -5.40 4.51 2.76
CA ALA A 85 -5.49 5.83 3.40
C ALA A 85 -4.81 5.82 4.78
N PHE A 86 -5.06 4.77 5.57
CA PHE A 86 -4.44 4.60 6.88
C PHE A 86 -2.90 4.49 6.76
N ILE A 87 -2.39 3.67 5.84
CA ILE A 87 -0.94 3.53 5.65
C ILE A 87 -0.33 4.84 5.15
N ARG A 88 -0.99 5.55 4.23
CA ARG A 88 -0.49 6.86 3.77
C ARG A 88 -0.36 7.86 4.92
N MET A 89 -1.32 7.86 5.83
CA MET A 89 -1.26 8.67 7.05
C MET A 89 -0.02 8.28 7.89
N ILE A 90 0.21 6.98 8.08
CA ILE A 90 1.37 6.47 8.83
C ILE A 90 2.68 6.92 8.15
N LEU A 91 2.81 6.69 6.84
CA LEU A 91 4.02 7.08 6.10
C LEU A 91 4.32 8.57 6.28
N LYS A 92 3.29 9.42 6.13
CA LYS A 92 3.43 10.88 6.32
C LYS A 92 3.92 11.20 7.74
N SER A 93 3.39 10.53 8.75
CA SER A 93 3.79 10.77 10.15
C SER A 93 5.24 10.37 10.42
N LEU A 94 5.78 9.46 9.61
CA LEU A 94 7.18 9.00 9.68
C LEU A 94 8.08 9.80 8.73
N GLU A 95 7.53 10.84 8.08
CA GLU A 95 8.25 11.67 7.10
C GLU A 95 8.67 10.88 5.85
N ILE A 96 7.92 9.83 5.53
CA ILE A 96 8.13 9.02 4.33
C ILE A 96 7.16 9.48 3.24
N ASN A 97 7.66 9.63 2.01
CA ASN A 97 6.84 10.05 0.88
C ASN A 97 5.70 9.04 0.67
N ALA A 98 4.45 9.49 0.85
CA ALA A 98 3.27 8.64 0.72
C ALA A 98 3.01 8.17 -0.72
N ASP A 99 3.65 8.79 -1.71
CA ASP A 99 3.57 8.38 -3.11
C ASP A 99 4.34 7.08 -3.39
N ARG A 100 5.08 6.58 -2.40
CA ARG A 100 5.70 5.25 -2.47
C ARG A 100 4.68 4.11 -2.43
N ILE A 101 3.40 4.43 -2.17
CA ILE A 101 2.34 3.43 -2.20
C ILE A 101 1.23 3.87 -3.14
N ALA A 102 0.84 2.97 -4.06
CA ALA A 102 -0.25 3.20 -4.99
C ALA A 102 -1.30 2.09 -4.90
N ILE A 103 -2.56 2.46 -5.06
CA ILE A 103 -3.65 1.51 -5.27
C ILE A 103 -4.29 1.87 -6.61
N GLU A 104 -4.38 0.89 -7.50
CA GLU A 104 -4.82 1.08 -8.89
C GLU A 104 -5.80 -0.03 -9.29
N TRP A 105 -6.53 0.22 -10.36
CA TRP A 105 -7.65 -0.63 -10.75
C TRP A 105 -7.51 -1.13 -12.19
N ALA A 106 -7.62 -2.45 -12.36
CA ALA A 106 -7.67 -3.07 -13.67
C ALA A 106 -8.50 -4.36 -13.58
N SER A 107 -9.41 -4.56 -14.52
CA SER A 107 -10.17 -5.80 -14.64
C SER A 107 -9.32 -6.88 -15.32
N ALA A 108 -9.77 -8.13 -15.27
CA ALA A 108 -9.05 -9.28 -15.84
C ALA A 108 -8.74 -9.12 -17.34
N ALA A 109 -9.60 -8.42 -18.07
CA ALA A 109 -9.44 -8.21 -19.51
C ALA A 109 -8.55 -7.01 -19.87
N GLU A 110 -8.09 -6.26 -18.87
CA GLU A 110 -7.38 -4.99 -19.07
C GLU A 110 -5.86 -5.10 -18.94
N GLY A 111 -5.27 -6.09 -19.63
CA GLY A 111 -3.80 -6.26 -19.67
C GLY A 111 -3.05 -4.98 -20.05
N PRO A 112 -3.44 -4.26 -21.13
CA PRO A 112 -2.77 -2.99 -21.48
C PRO A 112 -2.87 -1.92 -20.39
N ILE A 113 -4.00 -1.85 -19.68
CA ILE A 113 -4.17 -0.91 -18.56
C ILE A 113 -3.21 -1.27 -17.43
N PHE A 114 -3.13 -2.54 -17.08
CA PHE A 114 -2.16 -3.01 -16.06
C PHE A 114 -0.73 -2.58 -16.43
N VAL A 115 -0.34 -2.80 -17.69
CA VAL A 115 1.01 -2.43 -18.17
C VAL A 115 1.27 -0.94 -18.01
N LYS A 116 0.29 -0.11 -18.39
CA LYS A 116 0.38 1.36 -18.24
C LYS A 116 0.57 1.72 -16.77
N LEU A 117 -0.30 1.22 -15.88
CA LEU A 117 -0.29 1.55 -14.46
C LEU A 117 1.04 1.19 -13.79
N ILE A 118 1.55 -0.02 -14.04
CA ILE A 118 2.82 -0.45 -13.42
C ILE A 118 4.02 0.29 -14.01
N THR A 119 3.96 0.67 -15.28
CA THR A 119 5.02 1.45 -15.92
C THR A 119 5.07 2.87 -15.32
N GLU A 120 3.92 3.51 -15.19
CA GLU A 120 3.80 4.84 -14.58
C GLU A 120 4.28 4.83 -13.13
N PHE A 121 3.85 3.83 -12.35
CA PHE A 121 4.26 3.71 -10.96
C PHE A 121 5.77 3.47 -10.85
N THR A 122 6.34 2.61 -11.71
CA THR A 122 7.79 2.36 -11.73
C THR A 122 8.56 3.64 -12.02
N GLY A 123 8.07 4.44 -12.97
CA GLY A 123 8.65 5.75 -13.31
C GLY A 123 8.62 6.68 -12.10
N LYS A 124 7.48 6.75 -11.43
CA LYS A 124 7.30 7.57 -10.23
C LYS A 124 8.30 7.18 -9.12
N ILE A 125 8.47 5.88 -8.87
CA ILE A 125 9.41 5.42 -7.84
C ILE A 125 10.87 5.69 -8.25
N LYS A 126 11.20 5.60 -9.55
CA LYS A 126 12.52 6.01 -10.05
C LYS A 126 12.79 7.49 -9.74
N ASP A 127 11.80 8.34 -9.99
CA ASP A 127 11.94 9.79 -9.76
C ASP A 127 12.06 10.12 -8.27
N ILE A 128 11.31 9.44 -7.42
CA ILE A 128 11.41 9.59 -5.95
C ILE A 128 12.77 9.09 -5.47
N GLY A 129 13.27 8.00 -6.03
CA GLY A 129 14.55 7.39 -5.62
C GLY A 129 14.39 6.35 -4.53
N THR A 130 15.50 5.74 -4.14
CA THR A 130 15.55 4.69 -3.13
C THR A 130 14.97 5.19 -1.80
N LEU A 131 14.24 4.32 -1.10
CA LEU A 131 13.64 4.62 0.21
C LEU A 131 14.70 5.16 1.17
N GLY A 132 14.44 6.33 1.72
CA GLY A 132 15.31 7.07 2.61
C GLY A 132 16.04 8.21 1.92
N ILE A 133 16.37 8.10 0.63
CA ILE A 133 17.13 9.13 -0.10
C ILE A 133 16.31 10.40 -0.24
N SER A 134 15.10 10.30 -0.80
CA SER A 134 14.23 11.49 -0.97
C SER A 134 13.78 12.06 0.37
N GLU A 135 13.73 11.23 1.38
CA GLU A 135 13.32 11.61 2.73
C GLU A 135 14.47 12.26 3.52
N GLY A 136 15.72 12.16 3.03
CA GLY A 136 16.89 12.68 3.74
C GLY A 136 17.16 11.95 5.05
N LEU A 137 16.74 10.71 5.17
CA LEU A 137 16.86 9.91 6.39
C LEU A 137 17.89 8.80 6.23
N LYS A 138 18.60 8.52 7.30
CA LYS A 138 19.50 7.36 7.34
C LYS A 138 18.65 6.09 7.35
N ARG A 139 19.09 5.10 6.58
CA ARG A 139 18.34 3.84 6.43
C ARG A 139 18.06 3.17 7.79
N GLU A 140 19.05 3.16 8.67
CA GLU A 140 18.92 2.54 10.00
C GLU A 140 17.83 3.22 10.83
N GLU A 141 17.83 4.55 10.83
CA GLU A 141 16.83 5.36 11.54
C GLU A 141 15.43 5.11 10.97
N LEU A 142 15.33 5.11 9.64
CA LEU A 142 14.07 4.88 8.93
C LEU A 142 13.52 3.48 9.25
N MET A 143 14.38 2.46 9.25
CA MET A 143 13.95 1.09 9.57
C MET A 143 13.43 0.98 10.99
N LEU A 144 14.06 1.66 11.96
CA LEU A 144 13.57 1.68 13.34
C LEU A 144 12.17 2.31 13.42
N LYS A 145 11.97 3.43 12.73
CA LYS A 145 10.67 4.11 12.69
C LYS A 145 9.59 3.21 12.10
N ILE A 146 9.87 2.57 10.96
CA ILE A 146 8.88 1.71 10.29
C ILE A 146 8.58 0.47 11.16
N LYS A 147 9.59 -0.13 11.78
CA LYS A 147 9.41 -1.28 12.68
C LYS A 147 8.53 -0.90 13.87
N ALA A 148 8.78 0.26 14.48
CA ALA A 148 7.95 0.76 15.59
C ALA A 148 6.49 0.92 15.16
N ALA A 149 6.27 1.52 13.99
CA ALA A 149 4.91 1.68 13.45
C ALA A 149 4.27 0.32 13.17
N SER A 150 5.01 -0.63 12.61
CA SER A 150 4.51 -1.98 12.32
C SER A 150 4.05 -2.68 13.61
N MET A 151 4.88 -2.63 14.65
CA MET A 151 4.54 -3.22 15.95
C MET A 151 3.29 -2.56 16.57
N ALA A 152 3.18 -1.23 16.47
CA ALA A 152 2.01 -0.51 16.98
C ALA A 152 0.74 -0.88 16.19
N VAL A 153 0.84 -0.97 14.86
CA VAL A 153 -0.28 -1.33 13.97
C VAL A 153 -0.74 -2.78 14.20
N GLU A 154 0.19 -3.66 14.56
CA GLU A 154 -0.14 -5.05 14.91
C GLU A 154 -0.97 -5.11 16.20
N GLY A 155 -0.82 -4.13 17.08
CA GLY A 155 -1.45 -4.09 18.40
C GLY A 155 -2.95 -3.78 18.35
N MET A 156 -3.65 -4.28 19.37
CA MET A 156 -5.11 -4.17 19.49
C MET A 156 -5.62 -2.73 19.48
N LYS A 157 -4.94 -1.82 20.18
CA LYS A 157 -5.42 -0.43 20.33
C LYS A 157 -5.50 0.30 18.99
N VAL A 158 -4.44 0.20 18.18
CA VAL A 158 -4.41 0.85 16.86
C VAL A 158 -5.43 0.20 15.94
N ARG A 159 -5.53 -1.13 15.95
CA ARG A 159 -6.51 -1.86 15.13
C ARG A 159 -7.94 -1.48 15.49
N MET A 160 -8.27 -1.37 16.77
CA MET A 160 -9.60 -0.98 17.22
C MET A 160 -9.92 0.48 16.83
N ALA A 161 -8.95 1.38 16.98
CA ALA A 161 -9.12 2.79 16.59
C ALA A 161 -9.39 2.90 15.08
N PHE A 162 -8.62 2.18 14.26
CA PHE A 162 -8.84 2.14 12.80
C PHE A 162 -10.19 1.52 12.46
N ALA A 163 -10.54 0.38 13.09
CA ALA A 163 -11.80 -0.32 12.83
C ALA A 163 -13.02 0.57 13.13
N LYS A 164 -12.95 1.37 14.20
CA LYS A 164 -14.01 2.32 14.55
C LYS A 164 -14.18 3.36 13.43
N GLN A 165 -13.09 3.91 12.90
CA GLN A 165 -13.16 4.85 11.78
C GLN A 165 -13.62 4.18 10.50
N ALA A 166 -13.16 2.96 10.20
CA ALA A 166 -13.57 2.20 9.02
C ALA A 166 -15.10 1.94 9.03
N LYS A 167 -15.66 1.69 10.21
CA LYS A 167 -17.12 1.52 10.37
C LYS A 167 -17.86 2.83 10.03
N GLN A 168 -17.32 3.96 10.46
CA GLN A 168 -17.92 5.28 10.14
C GLN A 168 -17.79 5.58 8.64
N ILE A 169 -16.62 5.33 8.04
CA ILE A 169 -16.39 5.49 6.59
C ILE A 169 -17.46 4.70 5.80
N LYS A 170 -17.69 3.45 6.20
CA LYS A 170 -18.66 2.57 5.53
C LYS A 170 -20.09 3.12 5.65
N LYS A 171 -20.46 3.63 6.82
CA LYS A 171 -21.77 4.24 7.06
C LYS A 171 -21.98 5.48 6.17
N ASP A 172 -20.95 6.31 6.07
CA ASP A 172 -20.99 7.58 5.34
C ASP A 172 -20.63 7.42 3.85
N LYS A 173 -20.21 6.21 3.45
CA LYS A 173 -19.70 5.90 2.10
C LYS A 173 -18.53 6.80 1.69
N ALA A 174 -17.76 7.26 2.67
CA ALA A 174 -16.62 8.17 2.46
C ALA A 174 -15.29 7.41 2.32
N TYR A 175 -15.28 6.40 1.46
CA TYR A 175 -14.13 5.50 1.30
C TYR A 175 -12.84 6.26 0.95
N GLY A 176 -11.77 5.91 1.64
CA GLY A 176 -10.46 6.53 1.46
C GLY A 176 -10.24 7.81 2.26
N HIS A 177 -11.25 8.25 3.00
CA HIS A 177 -11.17 9.48 3.81
C HIS A 177 -11.32 9.13 5.29
N LEU A 178 -10.23 9.22 6.04
CA LEU A 178 -10.25 8.93 7.48
C LEU A 178 -11.00 10.04 8.23
N PRO A 179 -12.04 9.71 9.00
CA PRO A 179 -12.83 10.74 9.73
C PRO A 179 -12.00 11.58 10.69
N SER A 180 -10.98 11.03 11.31
CA SER A 180 -10.08 11.79 12.17
C SER A 180 -8.68 11.16 12.15
N GLU A 181 -7.82 11.69 11.27
CA GLU A 181 -6.40 11.32 11.23
C GLU A 181 -5.73 11.63 12.56
N GLU A 182 -6.07 12.77 13.18
CA GLU A 182 -5.51 13.21 14.46
C GLU A 182 -5.70 12.14 15.55
N LYS A 183 -6.91 11.61 15.69
CA LYS A 183 -7.21 10.58 16.69
C LYS A 183 -6.40 9.29 16.43
N LEU A 184 -6.33 8.87 15.16
CA LEU A 184 -5.54 7.69 14.80
C LEU A 184 -4.06 7.91 15.08
N LEU A 185 -3.52 9.09 14.72
CA LEU A 185 -2.12 9.43 14.96
C LEU A 185 -1.81 9.43 16.45
N THR A 186 -2.68 9.98 17.28
CA THR A 186 -2.49 10.00 18.74
C THR A 186 -2.34 8.57 19.27
N VAL A 187 -3.24 7.68 18.88
CA VAL A 187 -3.17 6.26 19.32
C VAL A 187 -1.89 5.61 18.79
N LEU A 188 -1.58 5.81 17.52
CA LEU A 188 -0.37 5.24 16.89
C LEU A 188 0.90 5.70 17.61
N MET A 189 1.06 7.02 17.81
CA MET A 189 2.27 7.58 18.42
C MET A 189 2.43 7.14 19.88
N ASN A 190 1.33 7.05 20.62
CA ASN A 190 1.35 6.55 22.00
C ASN A 190 1.81 5.09 22.06
N GLU A 191 1.30 4.24 21.15
CA GLU A 191 1.69 2.83 21.11
C GLU A 191 3.14 2.65 20.62
N MET A 192 3.59 3.48 19.67
CA MET A 192 4.99 3.48 19.24
C MET A 192 5.92 3.84 20.39
N ALA A 193 5.59 4.88 21.15
CA ALA A 193 6.38 5.32 22.32
C ALA A 193 6.48 4.22 23.37
N ARG A 194 5.38 3.51 23.64
CA ARG A 194 5.34 2.41 24.62
C ARG A 194 6.23 1.22 24.24
N LYS A 195 6.53 1.04 22.95
CA LYS A 195 7.36 -0.07 22.47
C LYS A 195 8.87 0.22 22.63
N PHE A 196 9.24 1.48 22.93
CA PHE A 196 10.63 1.90 23.08
C PHE A 196 11.01 2.27 24.52
N LEU A 197 10.08 2.18 25.47
CA LEU A 197 10.31 2.34 26.89
C LEU A 197 10.42 0.98 27.58
#